data_a0de34889a30fea7add6bd4049ef8a09
#
_entry.id   a0de34889a30fea7add6bd4049ef8a09
#
_cell.length_a   1.000
_cell.length_b   1.000
_cell.length_c   1.000
_cell.angle_alpha   90.00
_cell.angle_beta   90.00
_cell.angle_gamma   90.00
#
_symmetry.space_group_name_H-M   'P 1'
#
loop_
_entity.id
_entity.type
_entity.pdbx_description
1 polymer ?
#
loop_
_entity_poly.entity_id
_entity_poly.type
_entity_poly.pdbx_seq_one_letter_code
_entity_poly.pdbx_strand_id
1 'polypeptide(L)'
;MATKAIKFYATWCGPCKIYGKTWTKVEKELTDVEFVEVDIDKDTSGLAVEYKVDSVPHTVVLKEDGSTNAKTGRLNAQELKELILF
;
A
#
# COMPACT_ATOMS: atom_id res chain seq x y z
N MET A 1 -2.11 11.07 -15.43
CA MET A 1 -1.39 9.99 -14.78
C MET A 1 -2.22 9.50 -13.60
N ALA A 2 -2.20 8.19 -13.34
CA ALA A 2 -3.01 7.61 -12.29
C ALA A 2 -2.31 7.71 -10.93
N THR A 3 -3.11 7.79 -9.87
CA THR A 3 -2.63 7.59 -8.51
C THR A 3 -2.17 6.14 -8.35
N LYS A 4 -1.08 5.92 -7.63
CA LYS A 4 -0.51 4.60 -7.42
C LYS A 4 -0.45 4.32 -5.93
N ALA A 5 -1.00 3.18 -5.51
CA ALA A 5 -0.96 2.74 -4.11
C ALA A 5 -0.06 1.51 -4.01
N ILE A 6 0.90 1.55 -3.10
CA ILE A 6 1.86 0.47 -2.90
C ILE A 6 1.70 -0.08 -1.49
N LYS A 7 1.48 -1.40 -1.39
CA LYS A 7 1.40 -2.10 -0.11
C LYS A 7 2.68 -2.91 0.09
N PHE A 8 3.37 -2.65 1.17
CA PHE A 8 4.53 -3.45 1.59
C PHE A 8 4.08 -4.46 2.63
N TYR A 9 4.43 -5.72 2.42
CA TYR A 9 3.97 -6.79 3.28
C TYR A 9 5.04 -7.87 3.42
N ALA A 10 4.79 -8.84 4.31
CA ALA A 10 5.62 -10.03 4.44
C ALA A 10 4.71 -11.24 4.65
N THR A 11 5.15 -12.39 4.19
CA THR A 11 4.34 -13.63 4.30
C THR A 11 4.18 -14.09 5.73
N TRP A 12 5.14 -13.73 6.61
CA TRP A 12 5.10 -14.09 8.03
C TRP A 12 4.29 -13.09 8.88
N CYS A 13 3.79 -12.04 8.28
CA CYS A 13 3.11 -10.96 8.99
C CYS A 13 1.61 -11.25 9.10
N GLY A 14 1.12 -11.51 10.33
CA GLY A 14 -0.29 -11.77 10.57
C GLY A 14 -1.21 -10.62 10.17
N PRO A 15 -0.95 -9.37 10.64
CA PRO A 15 -1.76 -8.22 10.24
C PRO A 15 -1.77 -7.97 8.74
N CYS A 16 -0.69 -8.33 8.02
CA CYS A 16 -0.64 -8.19 6.57
C CYS A 16 -1.67 -9.07 5.88
N LYS A 17 -1.94 -10.27 6.42
CA LYS A 17 -2.93 -11.18 5.85
C LYS A 17 -4.33 -10.61 5.94
N ILE A 18 -4.65 -9.99 7.06
CA ILE A 18 -5.96 -9.35 7.27
C ILE A 18 -6.06 -8.12 6.36
N TYR A 19 -5.00 -7.32 6.31
CA TYR A 19 -4.96 -6.13 5.47
C TYR A 19 -5.10 -6.49 3.98
N GLY A 20 -4.58 -7.64 3.58
CA GLY A 20 -4.69 -8.10 2.20
C GLY A 20 -6.13 -8.22 1.71
N LYS A 21 -7.04 -8.62 2.59
CA LYS A 21 -8.46 -8.72 2.25
C LYS A 21 -9.07 -7.33 2.04
N THR A 22 -8.74 -6.38 2.90
CA THR A 22 -9.15 -4.99 2.77
C THR A 22 -8.61 -4.38 1.50
N TRP A 23 -7.34 -4.63 1.22
CA TRP A 23 -6.64 -4.15 0.02
C TRP A 23 -7.36 -4.62 -1.24
N THR A 24 -7.65 -5.91 -1.34
CA THR A 24 -8.33 -6.48 -2.50
C THR A 24 -9.72 -5.86 -2.70
N LYS A 25 -10.44 -5.63 -1.59
CA LYS A 25 -11.76 -5.02 -1.67
C LYS A 25 -11.69 -3.60 -2.23
N VAL A 26 -10.77 -2.78 -1.71
CA VAL A 26 -10.61 -1.40 -2.17
C VAL A 26 -10.10 -1.35 -3.60
N GLU A 27 -9.20 -2.27 -3.95
CA GLU A 27 -8.69 -2.37 -5.33
C GLU A 27 -9.82 -2.57 -6.34
N LYS A 28 -10.80 -3.39 -5.99
CA LYS A 28 -11.95 -3.63 -6.88
C LYS A 28 -12.86 -2.43 -7.00
N GLU A 29 -12.89 -1.57 -5.99
CA GLU A 29 -13.75 -0.38 -5.99
C GLU A 29 -13.11 0.81 -6.69
N LEU A 30 -11.79 0.94 -6.65
CA LEU A 30 -11.05 2.09 -7.20
C LEU A 30 -10.29 1.67 -8.45
N THR A 31 -11.01 1.52 -9.56
CA THR A 31 -10.46 0.96 -10.80
C THR A 31 -9.51 1.89 -11.55
N ASP A 32 -9.49 3.17 -11.21
CA ASP A 32 -8.61 4.16 -11.84
C ASP A 32 -7.29 4.37 -11.06
N VAL A 33 -7.08 3.59 -10.01
CA VAL A 33 -5.86 3.62 -9.20
C VAL A 33 -5.03 2.38 -9.51
N GLU A 34 -3.72 2.56 -9.64
CA GLU A 34 -2.81 1.43 -9.80
C GLU A 34 -2.45 0.88 -8.43
N PHE A 35 -2.72 -0.41 -8.19
CA PHE A 35 -2.42 -1.07 -6.92
C PHE A 35 -1.23 -2.00 -7.10
N VAL A 36 -0.20 -1.84 -6.27
CA VAL A 36 1.04 -2.62 -6.33
C VAL A 36 1.30 -3.24 -4.96
N GLU A 37 1.71 -4.51 -4.95
CA GLU A 37 2.07 -5.21 -3.72
C GLU A 37 3.55 -5.58 -3.76
N VAL A 38 4.26 -5.31 -2.68
CA VAL A 38 5.69 -5.59 -2.57
C VAL A 38 5.93 -6.48 -1.34
N ASP A 39 6.44 -7.68 -1.57
CA ASP A 39 6.90 -8.58 -0.51
C ASP A 39 8.31 -8.12 -0.12
N ILE A 40 8.49 -7.61 1.09
CA ILE A 40 9.76 -7.03 1.51
C ILE A 40 10.91 -8.04 1.53
N ASP A 41 10.61 -9.34 1.65
CA ASP A 41 11.63 -10.38 1.66
C ASP A 41 12.07 -10.77 0.24
N LYS A 42 11.29 -10.36 -0.78
CA LYS A 42 11.57 -10.69 -2.17
C LYS A 42 11.61 -9.44 -3.05
N ASP A 43 11.87 -8.29 -2.44
CA ASP A 43 11.83 -7.01 -3.14
C ASP A 43 13.10 -6.80 -3.97
N THR A 44 13.03 -7.16 -5.25
CA THR A 44 14.13 -6.94 -6.18
C THR A 44 14.12 -5.52 -6.77
N SER A 45 13.03 -4.78 -6.56
CA SER A 45 12.89 -3.41 -7.06
C SER A 45 13.59 -2.38 -6.18
N GLY A 46 13.83 -2.72 -4.91
CA GLY A 46 14.41 -1.79 -3.94
C GLY A 46 13.44 -0.75 -3.39
N LEU A 47 12.14 -0.90 -3.66
CA LEU A 47 11.15 0.08 -3.22
C LEU A 47 11.05 0.18 -1.70
N ALA A 48 11.20 -0.94 -0.98
CA ALA A 48 11.13 -0.93 0.47
C ALA A 48 12.27 -0.08 1.07
N VAL A 49 13.44 -0.14 0.46
CA VAL A 49 14.58 0.69 0.87
C VAL A 49 14.34 2.15 0.49
N GLU A 50 13.85 2.37 -0.73
CA GLU A 50 13.58 3.71 -1.24
C GLU A 50 12.61 4.48 -0.35
N TYR A 51 11.55 3.83 0.11
CA TYR A 51 10.53 4.44 0.96
C TYR A 51 10.79 4.22 2.45
N LYS A 52 11.95 3.69 2.80
CA LYS A 52 12.40 3.50 4.20
C LYS A 52 11.40 2.73 5.04
N VAL A 53 10.90 1.64 4.46
CA VAL A 53 9.92 0.78 5.12
C VAL A 53 10.63 -0.06 6.20
N ASP A 54 10.27 0.16 7.46
CA ASP A 54 10.87 -0.54 8.58
C ASP A 54 9.89 -1.44 9.33
N SER A 55 8.62 -1.40 8.98
CA SER A 55 7.62 -2.30 9.55
C SER A 55 6.50 -2.53 8.55
N VAL A 56 5.80 -3.65 8.68
CA VAL A 56 4.73 -4.05 7.78
C VAL A 56 3.46 -4.36 8.57
N PRO A 57 2.28 -4.18 7.97
CA PRO A 57 2.06 -3.63 6.63
C PRO A 57 2.36 -2.13 6.59
N HIS A 58 2.76 -1.66 5.42
CA HIS A 58 3.03 -0.24 5.21
C HIS A 58 2.46 0.14 3.84
N THR A 59 1.81 1.28 3.76
CA THR A 59 1.17 1.75 2.54
C THR A 59 1.75 3.09 2.11
N VAL A 60 2.11 3.19 0.84
CA VAL A 60 2.58 4.44 0.24
C VAL A 60 1.66 4.75 -0.94
N VAL A 61 1.16 5.98 -1.00
CA VAL A 61 0.33 6.43 -2.11
C VAL A 61 1.02 7.57 -2.82
N LEU A 62 1.25 7.38 -4.12
CA LEU A 62 1.83 8.40 -4.99
C LEU A 62 0.70 9.06 -5.75
N LYS A 63 0.50 10.35 -5.49
CA LYS A 63 -0.60 11.11 -6.09
C LYS A 63 -0.22 11.64 -7.46
N GLU A 64 -1.23 11.99 -8.26
CA GLU A 64 -1.03 12.53 -9.60
C GLU A 64 -0.25 13.85 -9.59
N ASP A 65 -0.39 14.64 -8.53
CA ASP A 65 0.29 15.93 -8.40
C ASP A 65 1.73 15.81 -7.90
N GLY A 66 2.22 14.57 -7.71
CA GLY A 66 3.56 14.31 -7.23
C GLY A 66 3.69 14.21 -5.72
N SER A 67 2.63 14.48 -4.98
CA SER A 67 2.67 14.34 -3.53
C SER A 67 2.59 12.87 -3.11
N THR A 68 3.02 12.57 -1.89
CA THR A 68 3.08 11.21 -1.36
C THR A 68 2.40 11.18 0.00
N ASN A 69 1.52 10.19 0.20
CA ASN A 69 0.95 9.88 1.51
C ASN A 69 1.44 8.50 1.93
N ALA A 70 1.71 8.32 3.22
CA ALA A 70 2.17 7.03 3.73
C ALA A 70 1.58 6.76 5.10
N LYS A 71 1.38 5.49 5.41
CA LYS A 71 0.87 5.07 6.71
C LYS A 71 1.41 3.69 7.06
N THR A 72 1.91 3.54 8.28
CA THR A 72 2.34 2.26 8.81
C THR A 72 1.19 1.61 9.56
N GLY A 73 1.05 0.30 9.42
CA GLY A 73 0.03 -0.47 10.12
C GLY A 73 -1.16 -0.81 9.26
N ARG A 74 -2.00 -1.67 9.79
CA ARG A 74 -3.19 -2.15 9.10
C ARG A 74 -4.25 -1.05 9.07
N LEU A 75 -4.74 -0.74 7.87
CA LEU A 75 -5.82 0.22 7.68
C LEU A 75 -7.14 -0.53 7.43
N ASN A 76 -8.25 0.06 7.84
CA ASN A 76 -9.55 -0.43 7.39
C ASN A 76 -9.87 0.16 6.01
N ALA A 77 -10.97 -0.29 5.38
CA ALA A 77 -11.29 0.14 4.03
C ALA A 77 -11.48 1.65 3.92
N GLN A 78 -12.12 2.26 4.92
CA GLN A 78 -12.35 3.70 4.93
C GLN A 78 -11.03 4.46 5.02
N GLU A 79 -10.15 4.04 5.91
CA GLU A 79 -8.84 4.68 6.09
C GLU A 79 -7.99 4.57 4.83
N LEU A 80 -8.00 3.40 4.17
CA LEU A 80 -7.25 3.20 2.95
C LEU A 80 -7.78 4.10 1.82
N LYS A 81 -9.10 4.19 1.67
CA LYS A 81 -9.71 5.06 0.68
C LYS A 81 -9.35 6.52 0.94
N GLU A 82 -9.37 6.94 2.20
CA GLU A 82 -9.00 8.31 2.57
C GLU A 82 -7.54 8.60 2.22
N LEU A 83 -6.65 7.66 2.49
CA LEU A 83 -5.24 7.80 2.16
C LEU A 83 -5.03 7.96 0.65
N ILE A 84 -5.79 7.22 -0.14
CA ILE A 84 -5.67 7.25 -1.60
C ILE A 84 -6.32 8.51 -2.19
N LEU A 85 -7.50 8.90 -1.70
CA LEU A 85 -8.31 9.96 -2.32
C LEU A 85 -8.01 11.35 -1.77
N PHE A 86 -7.47 11.46 -0.59
CA PHE A 86 -7.19 12.73 0.06
C PHE A 86 -5.74 12.87 0.46
#